data_e35e95d294a4e9c286a104703d7128de
#
_entry.id   e35e95d294a4e9c286a104703d7128de
#
_cell.length_a   1.000
_cell.length_b   1.000
_cell.length_c   1.000
_cell.angle_alpha   90.00
_cell.angle_beta   90.00
_cell.angle_gamma   90.00
#
_symmetry.space_group_name_H-M   'P 1'
#
loop_
_entity.id
_entity.type
_entity.pdbx_description
1 polymer ?
#
loop_
_entity_poly.entity_id
_entity_poly.type
_entity_poly.pdbx_seq_one_letter_code
_entity_poly.pdbx_strand_id
1 'polypeptide(L)'
;MLPSHRKMTSHPHNLSAVIFGVEGPRLSFLEHPFLQNRCYGHTRDDVSALGRAAYDGLLASGVMPVIKHMPGHGMAVADSHKGVSRVTESYEYLIENDFAVFADFSDAKMGMSAHILFDAIDPLWPATLSPRMIDIMRRELAFDGLLMTDDLSMEALPGTIPTRAMAAQRAGIDIVLHCNGDAGEMQSVAEVLEQPTPKTHQRMQAAIGARDALVPQSLDIDALHAQLGV
;
A
#
# COMPACT_ATOMS: atom_id res chain seq x y z
N MET A 1 -14.74 -35.14 24.40
CA MET A 1 -15.00 -33.79 24.94
C MET A 1 -14.08 -32.83 24.22
N LEU A 2 -14.60 -32.13 23.22
CA LEU A 2 -13.86 -31.05 22.51
C LEU A 2 -13.92 -29.78 23.36
N PRO A 3 -12.83 -29.02 23.48
CA PRO A 3 -12.85 -27.78 24.27
C PRO A 3 -13.69 -26.72 23.57
N SER A 4 -14.52 -26.07 24.38
CA SER A 4 -15.44 -25.00 24.05
C SER A 4 -14.81 -23.91 23.16
N HIS A 5 -15.54 -23.55 22.10
CA HIS A 5 -15.30 -22.37 21.28
C HIS A 5 -15.05 -21.13 22.18
N ARG A 6 -13.81 -20.68 22.26
CA ARG A 6 -13.52 -19.33 22.69
C ARG A 6 -14.20 -18.41 21.68
N LYS A 7 -15.23 -17.70 22.11
CA LYS A 7 -15.70 -16.52 21.40
C LYS A 7 -14.51 -15.60 21.20
N MET A 8 -14.00 -15.54 19.98
CA MET A 8 -13.12 -14.44 19.61
C MET A 8 -13.96 -13.18 19.75
N THR A 9 -13.69 -12.41 20.78
CA THR A 9 -14.13 -11.04 20.85
C THR A 9 -13.50 -10.35 19.67
N SER A 10 -14.30 -10.06 18.65
CA SER A 10 -13.91 -9.29 17.49
C SER A 10 -13.44 -7.93 17.97
N HIS A 11 -12.11 -7.75 18.05
CA HIS A 11 -11.55 -6.41 18.14
C HIS A 11 -11.67 -5.82 16.72
N PRO A 12 -12.33 -4.68 16.54
CA PRO A 12 -12.64 -4.10 15.21
C PRO A 12 -11.44 -3.38 14.60
N HIS A 13 -10.26 -4.01 14.54
CA HIS A 13 -9.03 -3.32 14.16
C HIS A 13 -8.19 -4.05 13.12
N ASN A 14 -8.80 -4.86 12.24
CA ASN A 14 -8.07 -5.48 11.16
C ASN A 14 -7.87 -4.47 10.01
N LEU A 15 -6.62 -4.10 9.76
CA LEU A 15 -6.22 -3.44 8.53
C LEU A 15 -6.12 -4.48 7.43
N SER A 16 -6.88 -4.31 6.36
CA SER A 16 -6.74 -5.13 5.15
C SER A 16 -6.06 -4.32 4.06
N ALA A 17 -5.16 -4.96 3.35
CA ALA A 17 -4.44 -4.33 2.26
C ALA A 17 -5.11 -4.67 0.93
N VAL A 18 -5.40 -3.66 0.13
CA VAL A 18 -5.88 -3.79 -1.24
C VAL A 18 -4.74 -3.44 -2.17
N ILE A 19 -4.44 -4.32 -3.12
CA ILE A 19 -3.35 -4.13 -4.07
C ILE A 19 -3.96 -3.65 -5.37
N PHE A 20 -3.46 -2.53 -5.87
CA PHE A 20 -3.79 -2.02 -7.19
C PHE A 20 -2.55 -2.11 -8.08
N GLY A 21 -2.71 -2.70 -9.23
CA GLY A 21 -1.69 -2.70 -10.28
C GLY A 21 -2.37 -2.73 -11.63
N VAL A 22 -1.94 -1.85 -12.53
CA VAL A 22 -2.26 -1.96 -13.96
C VAL A 22 -1.14 -2.76 -14.56
N GLU A 23 -1.44 -3.94 -15.08
CA GLU A 23 -0.49 -4.65 -15.92
C GLU A 23 -0.35 -3.89 -17.23
N GLY A 24 0.89 -3.55 -17.60
CA GLY A 24 1.17 -3.00 -18.92
C GLY A 24 0.79 -3.98 -20.04
N PRO A 25 0.66 -3.50 -21.29
CA PRO A 25 0.16 -4.28 -22.43
C PRO A 25 1.01 -5.50 -22.81
N ARG A 26 2.05 -5.81 -22.05
CA ARG A 26 3.03 -6.86 -22.36
C ARG A 26 2.88 -8.14 -21.55
N LEU A 27 2.08 -8.16 -20.46
CA LEU A 27 1.92 -9.35 -19.61
C LEU A 27 0.43 -9.60 -19.38
N SER A 28 0.01 -10.84 -19.51
CA SER A 28 -1.34 -11.25 -19.11
C SER A 28 -1.41 -11.37 -17.58
N PHE A 29 -2.62 -11.24 -17.04
CA PHE A 29 -2.95 -11.36 -15.61
C PHE A 29 -2.28 -12.56 -14.91
N LEU A 30 -2.11 -13.67 -15.62
CA LEU A 30 -1.47 -14.90 -15.12
C LEU A 30 0.05 -14.92 -15.36
N GLU A 31 0.59 -13.97 -16.14
CA GLU A 31 2.00 -13.95 -16.56
C GLU A 31 2.85 -12.99 -15.75
N HIS A 32 2.26 -12.14 -14.91
CA HIS A 32 3.06 -11.29 -14.01
C HIS A 32 3.82 -12.18 -13.01
N PRO A 33 5.18 -12.13 -12.99
CA PRO A 33 6.01 -13.16 -12.36
C PRO A 33 5.76 -13.34 -10.86
N PHE A 34 5.22 -12.34 -10.17
CA PHE A 34 4.94 -12.43 -8.73
C PHE A 34 3.61 -11.81 -8.28
N LEU A 35 3.02 -10.85 -8.99
CA LEU A 35 1.70 -10.30 -8.63
C LEU A 35 0.57 -11.28 -8.97
N GLN A 36 0.65 -11.92 -10.14
CA GLN A 36 -0.30 -12.96 -10.56
C GLN A 36 -1.78 -12.58 -10.25
N ASN A 37 -2.48 -13.43 -9.52
CA ASN A 37 -3.87 -13.23 -9.11
C ASN A 37 -4.09 -12.11 -8.07
N ARG A 38 -3.07 -11.33 -7.73
CA ARG A 38 -3.19 -10.15 -6.86
C ARG A 38 -3.53 -8.88 -7.64
N CYS A 39 -3.46 -8.91 -8.98
CA CYS A 39 -3.87 -7.80 -9.83
C CYS A 39 -5.39 -7.82 -10.03
N TYR A 40 -6.02 -6.64 -10.08
CA TYR A 40 -7.46 -6.51 -10.31
C TYR A 40 -7.84 -6.51 -11.78
N GLY A 41 -6.93 -6.19 -12.70
CA GLY A 41 -7.23 -6.12 -14.14
C GLY A 41 -6.04 -5.73 -14.99
N HIS A 42 -6.29 -5.64 -16.30
CA HIS A 42 -5.29 -5.30 -17.33
C HIS A 42 -5.35 -3.85 -17.77
N THR A 43 -6.45 -3.17 -17.50
CA THR A 43 -6.65 -1.77 -17.85
C THR A 43 -6.81 -0.93 -16.60
N ARG A 44 -6.50 0.36 -16.71
CA ARG A 44 -6.76 1.33 -15.63
C ARG A 44 -8.22 1.27 -15.16
N ASP A 45 -9.16 1.25 -16.10
CA ASP A 45 -10.60 1.29 -15.79
C ASP A 45 -11.04 0.04 -15.01
N ASP A 46 -10.57 -1.15 -15.39
CA ASP A 46 -10.86 -2.40 -14.69
C ASP A 46 -10.29 -2.35 -13.26
N VAL A 47 -9.03 -1.93 -13.12
CA VAL A 47 -8.35 -1.88 -11.81
C VAL A 47 -9.01 -0.83 -10.91
N SER A 48 -9.37 0.35 -11.45
CA SER A 48 -10.08 1.38 -10.69
C SER A 48 -11.46 0.90 -10.25
N ALA A 49 -12.24 0.30 -11.15
CA ALA A 49 -13.60 -0.18 -10.83
C ALA A 49 -13.59 -1.32 -9.81
N LEU A 50 -12.80 -2.37 -10.04
CA LEU A 50 -12.73 -3.54 -9.16
C LEU A 50 -12.05 -3.20 -7.83
N GLY A 51 -10.99 -2.39 -7.88
CA GLY A 51 -10.31 -1.87 -6.70
C GLY A 51 -11.25 -1.02 -5.83
N ARG A 52 -12.08 -0.13 -6.45
CA ARG A 52 -13.07 0.65 -5.71
C ARG A 52 -14.12 -0.26 -5.06
N ALA A 53 -14.63 -1.25 -5.77
CA ALA A 53 -15.58 -2.20 -5.22
C ALA A 53 -15.01 -2.96 -4.01
N ALA A 54 -13.74 -3.41 -4.09
CA ALA A 54 -13.05 -4.07 -2.98
C ALA A 54 -12.82 -3.11 -1.80
N TYR A 55 -12.37 -1.88 -2.08
CA TYR A 55 -12.15 -0.83 -1.08
C TYR A 55 -13.44 -0.51 -0.31
N ASP A 56 -14.53 -0.25 -1.03
CA ASP A 56 -15.82 0.09 -0.44
C ASP A 56 -16.43 -1.09 0.33
N GLY A 57 -16.24 -2.32 -0.17
CA GLY A 57 -16.66 -3.55 0.52
C GLY A 57 -15.94 -3.74 1.87
N LEU A 58 -14.63 -3.43 1.94
CA LEU A 58 -13.88 -3.44 3.21
C LEU A 58 -14.41 -2.39 4.18
N LEU A 59 -14.65 -1.16 3.72
CA LEU A 59 -15.23 -0.10 4.56
C LEU A 59 -16.62 -0.50 5.09
N ALA A 60 -17.48 -1.06 4.24
CA ALA A 60 -18.81 -1.54 4.63
C ALA A 60 -18.74 -2.68 5.65
N SER A 61 -17.68 -3.48 5.61
CA SER A 61 -17.42 -4.55 6.58
C SER A 61 -16.77 -4.05 7.88
N GLY A 62 -16.54 -2.75 8.03
CA GLY A 62 -15.88 -2.17 9.21
C GLY A 62 -14.35 -2.30 9.22
N VAL A 63 -13.74 -2.54 8.06
CA VAL A 63 -12.29 -2.70 7.91
C VAL A 63 -11.73 -1.50 7.16
N MET A 64 -10.72 -0.83 7.75
CA MET A 64 -10.00 0.27 7.10
C MET A 64 -9.00 -0.28 6.08
N PRO A 65 -9.18 -0.01 4.78
CA PRO A 65 -8.27 -0.49 3.75
C PRO A 65 -7.00 0.36 3.65
N VAL A 66 -5.92 -0.27 3.18
CA VAL A 66 -4.68 0.38 2.78
C VAL A 66 -4.48 0.16 1.29
N ILE A 67 -4.43 1.25 0.51
CA ILE A 67 -4.12 1.15 -0.92
C ILE A 67 -2.62 0.94 -1.12
N LYS A 68 -2.23 0.00 -1.99
CA LYS A 68 -0.82 -0.33 -2.22
C LYS A 68 -0.58 -1.00 -3.58
N HIS A 69 0.65 -0.87 -4.09
CA HIS A 69 1.80 -0.16 -3.56
C HIS A 69 1.99 1.11 -4.39
N MET A 70 1.89 2.25 -3.74
CA MET A 70 1.95 3.56 -4.39
C MET A 70 3.37 3.92 -4.89
N PRO A 71 3.49 4.58 -6.04
CA PRO A 71 2.43 5.06 -6.93
C PRO A 71 2.00 4.05 -7.99
N GLY A 72 2.50 2.80 -7.97
CA GLY A 72 2.18 1.72 -8.89
C GLY A 72 3.19 0.58 -8.76
N HIS A 73 2.76 -0.65 -9.02
CA HIS A 73 3.61 -1.84 -8.95
C HIS A 73 3.45 -2.75 -10.18
N GLY A 74 2.40 -2.55 -10.96
CA GLY A 74 2.04 -3.45 -12.06
C GLY A 74 3.07 -3.54 -13.18
N MET A 75 3.85 -2.47 -13.41
CA MET A 75 4.91 -2.44 -14.43
C MET A 75 6.24 -3.05 -13.97
N ALA A 76 6.37 -3.38 -12.69
CA ALA A 76 7.61 -3.90 -12.11
C ALA A 76 7.72 -5.42 -12.31
N VAL A 77 8.59 -5.86 -13.20
CA VAL A 77 8.75 -7.27 -13.58
C VAL A 77 9.65 -8.09 -12.65
N ALA A 78 10.36 -7.46 -11.72
CA ALA A 78 11.21 -8.13 -10.75
C ALA A 78 10.56 -8.16 -9.36
N ASP A 79 10.80 -9.24 -8.62
CA ASP A 79 10.33 -9.42 -7.25
C ASP A 79 11.10 -8.50 -6.29
N SER A 80 10.43 -7.49 -5.75
CA SER A 80 11.02 -6.53 -4.82
C SER A 80 11.47 -7.14 -3.48
N HIS A 81 11.06 -8.38 -3.16
CA HIS A 81 11.59 -9.13 -2.02
C HIS A 81 13.00 -9.65 -2.25
N LYS A 82 13.45 -9.79 -3.51
CA LYS A 82 14.74 -10.38 -3.90
C LYS A 82 15.73 -9.36 -4.48
N GLY A 83 15.39 -8.09 -4.46
CA GLY A 83 16.23 -7.01 -4.99
C GLY A 83 15.43 -5.83 -5.48
N VAL A 84 16.13 -4.81 -5.98
CA VAL A 84 15.50 -3.58 -6.45
C VAL A 84 14.77 -3.83 -7.76
N SER A 85 13.46 -3.69 -7.75
CA SER A 85 12.65 -3.69 -8.95
C SER A 85 12.71 -2.32 -9.63
N ARG A 86 12.77 -2.30 -10.96
CA ARG A 86 12.95 -1.09 -11.77
C ARG A 86 11.89 -0.99 -12.84
N VAL A 87 11.32 0.19 -12.99
CA VAL A 87 10.37 0.56 -14.05
C VAL A 87 11.01 1.59 -14.95
N THR A 88 11.03 1.34 -16.27
CA THR A 88 11.72 2.15 -17.28
C THR A 88 10.77 2.94 -18.18
N GLU A 89 9.47 2.83 -17.91
CA GLU A 89 8.45 3.53 -18.69
C GLU A 89 8.56 5.05 -18.50
N SER A 90 8.09 5.82 -19.52
CA SER A 90 8.14 7.28 -19.46
C SER A 90 7.22 7.83 -18.38
N TYR A 91 7.53 9.03 -17.91
CA TYR A 91 6.73 9.72 -16.90
C TYR A 91 5.27 9.90 -17.36
N GLU A 92 5.07 10.32 -18.62
CA GLU A 92 3.76 10.52 -19.21
C GLU A 92 2.94 9.23 -19.21
N TYR A 93 3.58 8.10 -19.58
CA TYR A 93 2.92 6.80 -19.56
C TYR A 93 2.50 6.41 -18.13
N LEU A 94 3.38 6.59 -17.16
CA LEU A 94 3.10 6.24 -15.76
C LEU A 94 1.94 7.06 -15.18
N ILE A 95 1.92 8.37 -15.43
CA ILE A 95 0.86 9.28 -14.97
C ILE A 95 -0.50 8.94 -15.59
N GLU A 96 -0.53 8.52 -16.86
CA GLU A 96 -1.76 8.20 -17.56
C GLU A 96 -2.30 6.79 -17.24
N ASN A 97 -1.45 5.89 -16.75
CA ASN A 97 -1.79 4.49 -16.54
C ASN A 97 -1.66 4.06 -15.07
N ASP A 98 -0.47 3.61 -14.65
CA ASP A 98 -0.25 2.95 -13.36
C ASP A 98 -0.52 3.90 -12.19
N PHE A 99 -0.03 5.15 -12.27
CA PHE A 99 -0.23 6.15 -11.23
C PHE A 99 -1.66 6.70 -11.20
N ALA A 100 -2.32 6.78 -12.36
CA ALA A 100 -3.69 7.28 -12.46
C ALA A 100 -4.69 6.48 -11.62
N VAL A 101 -4.47 5.17 -11.46
CA VAL A 101 -5.30 4.34 -10.56
C VAL A 101 -5.26 4.89 -9.14
N PHE A 102 -4.10 5.27 -8.64
CA PHE A 102 -3.97 5.81 -7.28
C PHE A 102 -4.58 7.21 -7.14
N ALA A 103 -4.60 8.02 -8.21
CA ALA A 103 -5.32 9.30 -8.22
C ALA A 103 -6.84 9.10 -8.05
N ASP A 104 -7.40 8.02 -8.61
CA ASP A 104 -8.80 7.64 -8.44
C ASP A 104 -9.15 7.26 -6.98
N PHE A 105 -8.13 7.04 -6.14
CA PHE A 105 -8.24 6.75 -4.69
C PHE A 105 -7.65 7.86 -3.81
N SER A 106 -7.60 9.09 -4.28
CA SER A 106 -7.09 10.24 -3.51
C SER A 106 -7.83 10.48 -2.19
N ASP A 107 -9.06 9.99 -2.05
CA ASP A 107 -9.89 10.01 -0.84
C ASP A 107 -9.51 8.96 0.22
N ALA A 108 -8.66 7.98 -0.15
CA ALA A 108 -8.24 6.92 0.75
C ALA A 108 -7.48 7.46 1.97
N LYS A 109 -7.76 6.88 3.14
CA LYS A 109 -7.17 7.34 4.41
C LYS A 109 -5.79 6.80 4.68
N MET A 110 -5.42 5.70 4.04
CA MET A 110 -4.12 5.04 4.25
C MET A 110 -3.57 4.50 2.93
N GLY A 111 -2.28 4.69 2.72
CA GLY A 111 -1.54 4.18 1.57
C GLY A 111 -0.17 3.64 1.97
N MET A 112 0.35 2.73 1.17
CA MET A 112 1.68 2.12 1.35
C MET A 112 2.51 2.35 0.11
N SER A 113 3.76 2.82 0.28
CA SER A 113 4.68 3.10 -0.82
C SER A 113 5.35 1.83 -1.36
N ALA A 114 5.71 1.85 -2.64
CA ALA A 114 6.44 0.78 -3.30
C ALA A 114 7.97 0.92 -3.13
N HIS A 115 8.67 -0.20 -2.98
CA HIS A 115 10.14 -0.25 -3.04
C HIS A 115 10.64 -0.43 -4.48
N ILE A 116 10.25 0.48 -5.36
CA ILE A 116 10.49 0.41 -6.81
C ILE A 116 11.22 1.67 -7.28
N LEU A 117 12.20 1.49 -8.15
CA LEU A 117 12.87 2.56 -8.89
C LEU A 117 12.06 2.89 -10.15
N PHE A 118 11.79 4.16 -10.35
CA PHE A 118 11.16 4.68 -11.56
C PHE A 118 12.18 5.58 -12.29
N ASP A 119 12.80 5.03 -13.34
CA ASP A 119 13.93 5.67 -14.02
C ASP A 119 13.62 7.07 -14.56
N ALA A 120 12.43 7.27 -15.06
CA ALA A 120 11.99 8.55 -15.60
C ALA A 120 11.82 9.65 -14.52
N ILE A 121 11.81 9.28 -13.22
CA ILE A 121 11.52 10.18 -12.12
C ILE A 121 12.72 10.28 -11.18
N ASP A 122 13.11 9.17 -10.60
CA ASP A 122 14.27 9.07 -9.71
C ASP A 122 15.01 7.75 -9.95
N PRO A 123 16.09 7.74 -10.75
CA PRO A 123 16.84 6.54 -11.05
C PRO A 123 17.73 6.05 -9.90
N LEU A 124 17.85 6.82 -8.82
CA LEU A 124 18.76 6.55 -7.71
C LEU A 124 18.05 5.99 -6.48
N TRP A 125 16.83 6.46 -6.20
CA TRP A 125 16.11 6.11 -5.00
C TRP A 125 14.77 5.43 -5.30
N PRO A 126 14.47 4.27 -4.66
CA PRO A 126 13.15 3.67 -4.70
C PRO A 126 12.08 4.66 -4.23
N ALA A 127 10.84 4.52 -4.70
CA ALA A 127 9.76 5.46 -4.43
C ALA A 127 9.57 5.78 -2.94
N THR A 128 9.77 4.79 -2.07
CA THR A 128 9.73 4.96 -0.61
C THR A 128 10.79 5.94 -0.07
N LEU A 129 11.95 6.04 -0.71
CA LEU A 129 13.08 6.86 -0.27
C LEU A 129 13.27 8.14 -1.10
N SER A 130 12.45 8.36 -2.14
CA SER A 130 12.56 9.49 -3.06
C SER A 130 11.64 10.64 -2.67
N PRO A 131 12.16 11.80 -2.22
CA PRO A 131 11.34 13.00 -1.98
C PRO A 131 10.53 13.43 -3.21
N ARG A 132 11.10 13.26 -4.41
CA ARG A 132 10.43 13.60 -5.67
C ARG A 132 9.22 12.70 -5.91
N MET A 133 9.35 11.42 -5.62
CA MET A 133 8.25 10.47 -5.78
C MET A 133 7.14 10.73 -4.75
N ILE A 134 7.51 11.04 -3.50
CA ILE A 134 6.53 11.42 -2.48
C ILE A 134 5.80 12.71 -2.87
N ASP A 135 6.49 13.69 -3.46
CA ASP A 135 5.86 14.92 -3.96
C ASP A 135 4.82 14.64 -5.05
N ILE A 136 5.13 13.74 -6.00
CA ILE A 136 4.16 13.26 -7.01
C ILE A 136 2.94 12.64 -6.33
N MET A 137 3.12 11.70 -5.40
CA MET A 137 2.00 11.08 -4.68
C MET A 137 1.13 12.12 -3.98
N ARG A 138 1.75 13.14 -3.38
CA ARG A 138 1.04 14.17 -2.62
C ARG A 138 0.34 15.20 -3.48
N ARG A 139 0.98 15.70 -4.54
CA ARG A 139 0.48 16.83 -5.33
C ARG A 139 -0.21 16.41 -6.60
N GLU A 140 0.37 15.46 -7.33
CA GLU A 140 -0.18 15.09 -8.64
C GLU A 140 -1.27 14.03 -8.51
N LEU A 141 -1.07 13.04 -7.62
CA LEU A 141 -2.11 12.06 -7.31
C LEU A 141 -3.08 12.54 -6.20
N ALA A 142 -2.84 13.73 -5.67
CA ALA A 142 -3.66 14.38 -4.64
C ALA A 142 -3.91 13.51 -3.38
N PHE A 143 -2.99 12.59 -3.06
CA PHE A 143 -3.12 11.71 -1.91
C PHE A 143 -2.72 12.43 -0.61
N ASP A 144 -3.68 12.80 0.23
CA ASP A 144 -3.42 13.40 1.55
C ASP A 144 -3.70 12.44 2.72
N GLY A 145 -3.84 11.13 2.45
CA GLY A 145 -3.94 10.10 3.48
C GLY A 145 -2.61 9.83 4.18
N LEU A 146 -2.66 9.02 5.25
CA LEU A 146 -1.49 8.53 5.97
C LEU A 146 -0.68 7.59 5.09
N LEU A 147 0.57 7.97 4.76
CA LEU A 147 1.45 7.20 3.88
C LEU A 147 2.48 6.44 4.70
N MET A 148 2.50 5.13 4.55
CA MET A 148 3.47 4.24 5.20
C MET A 148 4.44 3.64 4.20
N THR A 149 5.60 3.20 4.67
CA THR A 149 6.50 2.35 3.87
C THR A 149 5.90 0.95 3.69
N ASP A 150 6.35 0.19 2.70
CA ASP A 150 6.37 -1.28 2.82
C ASP A 150 7.46 -1.69 3.84
N ASP A 151 7.64 -2.98 4.10
CA ASP A 151 8.56 -3.47 5.11
C ASP A 151 10.01 -3.02 4.83
N LEU A 152 10.60 -2.29 5.79
CA LEU A 152 11.99 -1.81 5.69
C LEU A 152 13.02 -2.93 5.66
N SER A 153 12.69 -4.16 6.06
CA SER A 153 13.61 -5.30 6.04
C SER A 153 13.81 -5.87 4.63
N MET A 154 12.97 -5.50 3.65
CA MET A 154 13.07 -5.99 2.27
C MET A 154 14.39 -5.60 1.60
N GLU A 155 14.96 -6.53 0.81
CA GLU A 155 16.26 -6.34 0.14
C GLU A 155 16.24 -5.28 -0.97
N ALA A 156 15.06 -4.82 -1.38
CA ALA A 156 14.89 -3.75 -2.36
C ALA A 156 15.42 -2.39 -1.90
N LEU A 157 15.62 -2.19 -0.60
CA LEU A 157 16.12 -0.93 -0.05
C LEU A 157 17.62 -1.00 0.25
N PRO A 158 18.42 0.01 -0.14
CA PRO A 158 19.83 0.09 0.18
C PRO A 158 20.06 0.47 1.65
N GLY A 159 21.21 0.08 2.21
CA GLY A 159 21.66 0.49 3.52
C GLY A 159 21.10 -0.38 4.67
N THR A 160 21.33 0.09 5.90
CA THR A 160 20.86 -0.56 7.14
C THR A 160 19.43 -0.17 7.47
N ILE A 161 18.73 -0.95 8.27
CA ILE A 161 17.33 -0.68 8.67
C ILE A 161 17.18 0.74 9.25
N PRO A 162 18.03 1.21 10.20
CA PRO A 162 17.92 2.59 10.69
C PRO A 162 18.14 3.66 9.60
N THR A 163 19.08 3.44 8.67
CA THR A 163 19.31 4.40 7.58
C THR A 163 18.15 4.46 6.60
N ARG A 164 17.48 3.32 6.33
CA ARG A 164 16.26 3.24 5.53
C ARG A 164 15.12 4.01 6.19
N ALA A 165 14.94 3.83 7.51
CA ALA A 165 13.91 4.52 8.29
C ALA A 165 14.08 6.05 8.24
N MET A 166 15.29 6.55 8.50
CA MET A 166 15.59 7.99 8.39
C MET A 166 15.37 8.53 6.98
N ALA A 167 15.81 7.79 5.95
CA ALA A 167 15.66 8.22 4.58
C ALA A 167 14.18 8.30 4.16
N ALA A 168 13.37 7.30 4.54
CA ALA A 168 11.93 7.31 4.28
C ALA A 168 11.22 8.47 4.98
N GLN A 169 11.51 8.71 6.26
CA GLN A 169 10.94 9.86 6.99
C GLN A 169 11.32 11.20 6.35
N ARG A 170 12.60 11.38 5.96
CA ARG A 170 13.08 12.60 5.29
C ARG A 170 12.49 12.75 3.88
N ALA A 171 12.16 11.67 3.20
CA ALA A 171 11.45 11.71 1.92
C ALA A 171 10.01 12.20 2.07
N GLY A 172 9.42 12.14 3.27
CA GLY A 172 8.04 12.59 3.53
C GLY A 172 7.04 11.47 3.79
N ILE A 173 7.53 10.26 4.07
CA ILE A 173 6.71 9.16 4.60
C ILE A 173 6.25 9.50 6.02
N ASP A 174 5.00 9.19 6.34
CA ASP A 174 4.42 9.46 7.66
C ASP A 174 4.74 8.37 8.68
N ILE A 175 4.75 7.09 8.25
CA ILE A 175 4.99 5.91 9.12
C ILE A 175 5.95 4.95 8.43
N VAL A 176 6.93 4.44 9.17
CA VAL A 176 7.80 3.37 8.72
C VAL A 176 7.36 2.02 9.30
N LEU A 177 7.42 0.96 8.49
CA LEU A 177 7.07 -0.39 8.89
C LEU A 177 8.30 -1.27 8.98
N HIS A 178 8.34 -2.10 10.03
CA HIS A 178 9.30 -3.17 10.22
C HIS A 178 8.55 -4.44 10.62
N CYS A 179 8.60 -5.49 9.79
CA CYS A 179 7.66 -6.60 9.87
C CYS A 179 8.28 -7.93 10.29
N ASN A 180 9.61 -8.04 10.47
CA ASN A 180 10.27 -9.30 10.80
C ASN A 180 10.21 -9.67 12.31
N GLY A 181 9.80 -8.72 13.17
CA GLY A 181 9.64 -8.96 14.62
C GLY A 181 10.94 -8.93 15.43
N ASP A 182 12.08 -8.56 14.83
CA ASP A 182 13.34 -8.41 15.57
C ASP A 182 13.28 -7.16 16.46
N ALA A 183 13.30 -7.38 17.79
CA ALA A 183 13.18 -6.32 18.78
C ALA A 183 14.36 -5.33 18.75
N GLY A 184 15.58 -5.80 18.44
CA GLY A 184 16.77 -4.96 18.35
C GLY A 184 16.69 -4.04 17.13
N GLU A 185 16.25 -4.54 16.00
CA GLU A 185 16.01 -3.71 14.80
C GLU A 185 14.88 -2.72 15.03
N MET A 186 13.77 -3.13 15.63
CA MET A 186 12.64 -2.23 15.97
C MET A 186 13.10 -1.09 16.89
N GLN A 187 13.92 -1.39 17.90
CA GLN A 187 14.50 -0.39 18.78
C GLN A 187 15.41 0.56 18.00
N SER A 188 16.28 0.04 17.14
CA SER A 188 17.19 0.85 16.31
C SER A 188 16.46 1.79 15.35
N VAL A 189 15.30 1.39 14.84
CA VAL A 189 14.41 2.24 14.05
C VAL A 189 13.83 3.36 14.94
N ALA A 190 13.31 3.02 16.11
CA ALA A 190 12.71 4.01 17.02
C ALA A 190 13.72 5.06 17.51
N GLU A 191 14.99 4.69 17.69
CA GLU A 191 16.06 5.59 18.16
C GLU A 191 16.47 6.65 17.13
N VAL A 192 16.27 6.38 15.83
CA VAL A 192 16.71 7.29 14.75
C VAL A 192 15.59 8.15 14.16
N LEU A 193 14.35 7.82 14.45
CA LEU A 193 13.20 8.57 13.92
C LEU A 193 12.98 9.87 14.70
N GLU A 194 12.69 10.93 13.97
CA GLU A 194 12.26 12.19 14.56
C GLU A 194 10.77 12.15 14.94
N GLN A 195 10.36 13.07 15.81
CA GLN A 195 8.94 13.21 16.17
C GLN A 195 8.09 13.48 14.93
N PRO A 196 6.85 12.96 14.89
CA PRO A 196 5.94 13.21 13.78
C PRO A 196 5.71 14.70 13.55
N THR A 197 5.70 15.13 12.30
CA THR A 197 5.35 16.51 11.95
C THR A 197 3.88 16.80 12.32
N PRO A 198 3.48 18.08 12.48
CA PRO A 198 2.06 18.41 12.67
C PRO A 198 1.15 17.86 11.57
N LYS A 199 1.63 17.80 10.32
CA LYS A 199 0.89 17.24 9.19
C LYS A 199 0.75 15.72 9.29
N THR A 200 1.82 15.01 9.64
CA THR A 200 1.79 13.56 9.92
C THR A 200 0.80 13.26 11.05
N HIS A 201 0.86 14.04 12.14
CA HIS A 201 -0.08 13.88 13.24
C HIS A 201 -1.55 14.09 12.82
N GLN A 202 -1.82 15.11 12.00
CA GLN A 202 -3.15 15.35 11.42
C GLN A 202 -3.65 14.17 10.60
N ARG A 203 -2.80 13.61 9.70
CA ARG A 203 -3.15 12.44 8.87
C ARG A 203 -3.41 11.21 9.72
N MET A 204 -2.60 10.99 10.75
CA MET A 204 -2.77 9.88 11.68
C MET A 204 -4.12 9.99 12.42
N GLN A 205 -4.46 11.16 12.93
CA GLN A 205 -5.74 11.39 13.61
C GLN A 205 -6.93 11.21 12.65
N ALA A 206 -6.79 11.67 11.40
CA ALA A 206 -7.83 11.48 10.38
C ALA A 206 -8.05 9.99 10.03
N ALA A 207 -6.97 9.21 9.91
CA ALA A 207 -7.04 7.78 9.64
C ALA A 207 -7.67 7.01 10.83
N ILE A 208 -7.24 7.33 12.08
CA ILE A 208 -7.79 6.74 13.31
C ILE A 208 -9.29 7.09 13.43
N GLY A 209 -9.65 8.37 13.28
CA GLY A 209 -11.04 8.81 13.38
C GLY A 209 -11.94 8.18 12.32
N ALA A 210 -11.44 8.03 11.08
CA ALA A 210 -12.17 7.34 10.02
C ALA A 210 -12.37 5.86 10.34
N ARG A 211 -11.34 5.17 10.85
CA ARG A 211 -11.43 3.77 11.31
C ARG A 211 -12.45 3.62 12.44
N ASP A 212 -12.39 4.48 13.44
CA ASP A 212 -13.26 4.39 14.63
C ASP A 212 -14.73 4.72 14.31
N ALA A 213 -14.98 5.43 13.20
CA ALA A 213 -16.32 5.70 12.69
C ALA A 213 -16.92 4.56 11.86
N LEU A 214 -16.14 3.53 11.51
CA LEU A 214 -16.66 2.39 10.76
C LEU A 214 -17.59 1.54 11.62
N VAL A 215 -18.76 1.24 11.08
CA VAL A 215 -19.74 0.35 11.71
C VAL A 215 -19.84 -0.90 10.85
N PRO A 216 -19.37 -2.07 11.32
CA PRO A 216 -19.46 -3.30 10.55
C PRO A 216 -20.92 -3.62 10.22
N GLN A 217 -21.18 -3.90 8.94
CA GLN A 217 -22.45 -4.45 8.52
C GLN A 217 -22.50 -5.96 8.83
N SER A 218 -23.66 -6.46 9.24
CA SER A 218 -23.87 -7.89 9.35
C SER A 218 -23.97 -8.48 7.94
N LEU A 219 -23.07 -9.40 7.63
CA LEU A 219 -23.06 -10.11 6.36
C LEU A 219 -23.65 -11.50 6.54
N ASP A 220 -24.58 -11.85 5.66
CA ASP A 220 -25.07 -13.23 5.52
C ASP A 220 -24.08 -14.00 4.63
N ILE A 221 -23.16 -14.72 5.26
CA ILE A 221 -22.09 -15.46 4.58
C ILE A 221 -22.68 -16.58 3.71
N ASP A 222 -23.75 -17.24 4.15
CA ASP A 222 -24.38 -18.31 3.39
C ASP A 222 -25.04 -17.77 2.12
N ALA A 223 -25.71 -16.63 2.20
CA ALA A 223 -26.27 -15.94 1.04
C ALA A 223 -25.17 -15.48 0.06
N LEU A 224 -24.02 -14.98 0.56
CA LEU A 224 -22.88 -14.60 -0.27
C LEU A 224 -22.24 -15.81 -0.97
N HIS A 225 -22.05 -16.94 -0.27
CA HIS A 225 -21.55 -18.18 -0.87
C HIS A 225 -22.50 -18.68 -1.97
N ALA A 226 -23.80 -18.64 -1.74
CA ALA A 226 -24.78 -19.02 -2.75
C ALA A 226 -24.72 -18.13 -4.01
N GLN A 227 -24.49 -16.83 -3.85
CA GLN A 227 -24.31 -15.90 -4.98
C GLN A 227 -23.01 -16.16 -5.77
N LEU A 228 -21.95 -16.55 -5.11
CA LEU A 228 -20.65 -16.86 -5.71
C LEU A 228 -20.57 -18.28 -6.27
N GLY A 229 -21.53 -19.14 -5.96
CA GLY A 229 -21.54 -20.54 -6.40
C GLY A 229 -20.51 -21.42 -5.69
N VAL A 230 -20.14 -21.11 -4.45
CA VAL A 230 -19.16 -21.82 -3.62
C VAL A 230 -19.78 -22.28 -2.30
#